data_e9550d215ad4c8688427856607ce5933
#
_entry.id   e9550d215ad4c8688427856607ce5933
#
_cell.length_a   1.000
_cell.length_b   1.000
_cell.length_c   1.000
_cell.angle_alpha   90.00
_cell.angle_beta   90.00
_cell.angle_gamma   90.00
#
_symmetry.space_group_name_H-M   'P 1'
#
loop_
_entity.id
_entity.type
_entity.pdbx_description
1 polymer ?
#
loop_
_entity_poly.entity_id
_entity_poly.type
_entity_poly.pdbx_seq_one_letter_code
_entity_poly.pdbx_strand_id
1 'polypeptide(L)'
;RGQGNAIMVVTEPFTTAYGIGEIASSIVVDIGAGTTDIARIYGTFPTDEDQVTIQEAGDWLDNELMTLIQKKFTGAQITKDMVRKWKEQVSYVGGDVREATVELSVEGKKQVVDIGDLVSQACEMIVPKIGNAIKRIVAGADPEYQPVLRNNIILSGGGSLIDGIAARMTDEISDIGDVTVWCVEDPINAVANGALQLAGEMPDDMYTAIN
;
A
#
# COMPACT_ATOMS: atom_id res chain seq x y z
N ARG A 1 42.28 -0.18 8.66
CA ARG A 1 40.90 -0.01 9.13
C ARG A 1 40.10 -1.12 8.49
N GLY A 2 39.68 -2.12 9.30
CA GLY A 2 38.78 -3.17 8.81
C GLY A 2 37.48 -2.51 8.37
N GLN A 3 37.03 -2.87 7.18
CA GLN A 3 35.68 -2.49 6.74
C GLN A 3 34.66 -3.33 7.53
N GLY A 4 34.32 -2.88 8.74
CA GLY A 4 33.19 -3.38 9.44
C GLY A 4 31.92 -2.91 8.70
N ASN A 5 31.06 -3.83 8.29
CA ASN A 5 29.76 -3.43 7.78
C ASN A 5 28.94 -2.88 8.95
N ALA A 6 28.35 -1.71 8.78
CA ALA A 6 27.39 -1.13 9.72
C ALA A 6 25.98 -1.29 9.13
N ILE A 7 25.00 -1.58 9.98
CA ILE A 7 23.61 -1.76 9.59
C ILE A 7 22.69 -0.88 10.42
N MET A 8 21.67 -0.32 9.76
CA MET A 8 20.55 0.32 10.41
C MET A 8 19.25 -0.31 9.87
N VAL A 9 18.35 -0.66 10.78
CA VAL A 9 17.03 -1.19 10.43
C VAL A 9 16.01 -0.10 10.65
N VAL A 10 15.22 0.20 9.63
CA VAL A 10 14.17 1.21 9.64
C VAL A 10 12.92 0.67 8.98
N THR A 11 11.76 1.21 9.31
CA THR A 11 10.48 0.80 8.71
C THR A 11 10.31 1.40 7.32
N GLU A 12 9.61 0.69 6.42
CA GLU A 12 9.34 1.14 5.06
C GLU A 12 8.58 2.48 5.04
N PRO A 13 7.51 2.68 5.85
CA PRO A 13 6.84 3.98 5.90
C PRO A 13 7.75 5.15 6.31
N PHE A 14 8.68 4.94 7.26
CA PHE A 14 9.60 5.99 7.65
C PHE A 14 10.58 6.35 6.53
N THR A 15 11.14 5.34 5.85
CA THR A 15 12.05 5.59 4.72
C THR A 15 11.35 6.31 3.58
N THR A 16 10.10 5.97 3.29
CA THR A 16 9.27 6.68 2.32
C THR A 16 9.11 8.15 2.71
N ALA A 17 8.65 8.43 3.95
CA ALA A 17 8.50 9.81 4.44
C ALA A 17 9.80 10.60 4.37
N TYR A 18 10.93 9.97 4.73
CA TYR A 18 12.25 10.60 4.69
C TYR A 18 12.64 10.98 3.26
N GLY A 19 12.50 10.04 2.32
CA GLY A 19 12.91 10.25 0.92
C GLY A 19 12.11 11.33 0.20
N ILE A 20 10.87 11.59 0.61
CA ILE A 20 10.02 12.65 0.02
C ILE A 20 9.98 13.94 0.87
N GLY A 21 10.68 13.98 2.02
CA GLY A 21 10.74 15.17 2.88
C GLY A 21 9.53 15.37 3.81
N GLU A 22 8.67 14.36 3.98
CA GLU A 22 7.42 14.44 4.75
C GLU A 22 7.53 13.85 6.17
N ILE A 23 8.66 14.13 6.85
CA ILE A 23 8.95 13.57 8.18
C ILE A 23 8.33 14.38 9.33
N ALA A 24 7.85 15.59 9.11
CA ALA A 24 7.40 16.46 10.20
C ALA A 24 6.09 16.00 10.83
N SER A 25 5.10 15.69 10.01
CA SER A 25 3.79 15.18 10.45
C SER A 25 3.08 14.54 9.25
N SER A 26 3.07 13.23 9.18
CA SER A 26 2.38 12.48 8.12
C SER A 26 1.91 11.12 8.62
N ILE A 27 1.00 10.50 7.86
CA ILE A 27 0.73 9.08 7.94
C ILE A 27 1.14 8.47 6.60
N VAL A 28 2.08 7.54 6.61
CA VAL A 28 2.48 6.80 5.41
C VAL A 28 1.83 5.42 5.45
N VAL A 29 1.24 5.04 4.32
CA VAL A 29 0.61 3.74 4.06
C VAL A 29 1.37 3.09 2.93
N ASP A 30 2.22 2.14 3.23
CA ASP A 30 2.95 1.35 2.24
C ASP A 30 2.19 0.07 1.92
N ILE A 31 1.60 0.01 0.73
CA ILE A 31 0.80 -1.14 0.28
C ILE A 31 1.68 -2.05 -0.55
N GLY A 32 2.36 -2.96 0.12
CA GLY A 32 3.29 -3.91 -0.49
C GLY A 32 2.62 -5.13 -1.14
N ALA A 33 3.42 -6.15 -1.41
CA ALA A 33 2.91 -7.43 -1.92
C ALA A 33 2.33 -8.29 -0.79
N GLY A 34 3.07 -8.47 0.32
CA GLY A 34 2.70 -9.35 1.44
C GLY A 34 1.97 -8.64 2.58
N THR A 35 2.31 -7.39 2.83
CA THR A 35 1.79 -6.59 3.94
C THR A 35 1.43 -5.18 3.48
N THR A 36 0.54 -4.53 4.24
CA THR A 36 0.36 -3.09 4.22
C THR A 36 0.84 -2.53 5.55
N ASP A 37 1.87 -1.71 5.50
CA ASP A 37 2.50 -1.11 6.66
C ASP A 37 2.10 0.36 6.77
N ILE A 38 1.58 0.74 7.94
CA ILE A 38 1.03 2.08 8.19
C ILE A 38 1.73 2.66 9.40
N ALA A 39 2.31 3.86 9.25
CA ALA A 39 2.93 4.55 10.37
C ALA A 39 2.60 6.04 10.37
N ARG A 40 2.42 6.61 11.58
CA ARG A 40 2.43 8.04 11.80
C ARG A 40 3.87 8.50 12.07
N ILE A 41 4.26 9.60 11.47
CA ILE A 41 5.62 10.13 11.51
C ILE A 41 5.60 11.53 12.14
N TYR A 42 6.46 11.75 13.14
CA TYR A 42 6.55 13.00 13.92
C TYR A 42 8.00 13.49 14.05
N GLY A 43 8.73 13.56 12.95
CA GLY A 43 10.11 14.03 12.96
C GLY A 43 11.14 13.07 13.56
N THR A 44 10.68 11.91 14.06
CA THR A 44 11.52 10.87 14.68
C THR A 44 11.14 9.49 14.14
N PHE A 45 11.98 8.50 14.43
CA PHE A 45 11.63 7.11 14.11
C PHE A 45 10.35 6.70 14.83
N PRO A 46 9.38 6.09 14.12
CA PRO A 46 8.13 5.62 14.73
C PRO A 46 8.42 4.49 15.73
N THR A 47 7.69 4.53 16.84
CA THR A 47 7.66 3.44 17.82
C THR A 47 6.63 2.38 17.44
N ASP A 48 6.56 1.28 18.19
CA ASP A 48 5.54 0.24 17.96
C ASP A 48 4.09 0.77 18.10
N GLU A 49 3.88 1.85 18.89
CA GLU A 49 2.56 2.48 19.06
C GLU A 49 2.19 3.39 17.89
N ASP A 50 3.19 3.79 17.09
CA ASP A 50 3.03 4.68 15.95
C ASP A 50 2.74 3.93 14.65
N GLN A 51 2.71 2.60 14.67
CA GLN A 51 2.64 1.80 13.47
C GLN A 51 1.71 0.59 13.60
N VAL A 52 1.21 0.14 12.46
CA VAL A 52 0.42 -1.08 12.35
C VAL A 52 0.68 -1.75 11.01
N THR A 53 0.81 -3.07 11.03
CA THR A 53 0.89 -3.91 9.84
C THR A 53 -0.38 -4.72 9.69
N ILE A 54 -0.97 -4.73 8.51
CA ILE A 54 -2.07 -5.61 8.14
C ILE A 54 -1.65 -6.57 7.02
N GLN A 55 -2.28 -7.74 6.98
CA GLN A 55 -1.94 -8.80 6.01
C GLN A 55 -2.67 -8.64 4.66
N GLU A 56 -3.64 -7.76 4.62
CA GLU A 56 -4.34 -7.39 3.40
C GLU A 56 -3.45 -6.46 2.55
N ALA A 57 -2.94 -7.01 1.44
CA ALA A 57 -1.99 -6.36 0.54
C ALA A 57 -2.11 -6.97 -0.89
N GLY A 58 -1.12 -6.78 -1.74
CA GLY A 58 -1.16 -7.22 -3.14
C GLY A 58 -1.47 -8.70 -3.33
N ASP A 59 -0.85 -9.57 -2.53
CA ASP A 59 -1.04 -11.03 -2.59
C ASP A 59 -2.41 -11.46 -2.08
N TRP A 60 -2.96 -10.74 -1.11
CA TRP A 60 -4.32 -10.95 -0.65
C TRP A 60 -5.33 -10.58 -1.73
N LEU A 61 -5.15 -9.44 -2.41
CA LEU A 61 -5.97 -9.03 -3.56
C LEU A 61 -5.94 -10.06 -4.69
N ASP A 62 -4.77 -10.65 -4.99
CA ASP A 62 -4.64 -11.71 -6.00
C ASP A 62 -5.52 -12.92 -5.65
N ASN A 63 -5.56 -13.31 -4.38
CA ASN A 63 -6.35 -14.44 -3.92
C ASN A 63 -7.86 -14.14 -3.96
N GLU A 64 -8.27 -12.92 -3.57
CA GLU A 64 -9.68 -12.49 -3.66
C GLU A 64 -10.15 -12.45 -5.12
N LEU A 65 -9.36 -11.84 -6.01
CA LEU A 65 -9.67 -11.81 -7.44
C LEU A 65 -9.74 -13.22 -8.04
N MET A 66 -8.79 -14.09 -7.69
CA MET A 66 -8.83 -15.50 -8.10
C MET A 66 -10.13 -16.17 -7.69
N THR A 67 -10.54 -15.97 -6.45
CA THR A 67 -11.78 -16.54 -5.89
C THR A 67 -13.00 -16.03 -6.63
N LEU A 68 -13.07 -14.74 -6.92
CA LEU A 68 -14.18 -14.14 -7.68
C LEU A 68 -14.25 -14.69 -9.10
N ILE A 69 -13.11 -14.80 -9.80
CA ILE A 69 -13.04 -15.37 -11.15
C ILE A 69 -13.49 -16.82 -11.16
N GLN A 70 -13.00 -17.66 -10.24
CA GLN A 70 -13.39 -19.07 -10.16
C GLN A 70 -14.88 -19.27 -9.83
N LYS A 71 -15.44 -18.37 -9.03
CA LYS A 71 -16.88 -18.37 -8.72
C LYS A 71 -17.74 -18.01 -9.93
N LYS A 72 -17.32 -17.00 -10.73
CA LYS A 72 -18.05 -16.54 -11.92
C LYS A 72 -17.86 -17.51 -13.09
N PHE A 73 -16.66 -18.05 -13.27
CA PHE A 73 -16.28 -18.94 -14.36
C PHE A 73 -15.88 -20.33 -13.81
N THR A 74 -16.87 -21.12 -13.43
CA THR A 74 -16.63 -22.46 -12.85
C THR A 74 -15.81 -23.32 -13.82
N GLY A 75 -14.76 -23.96 -13.31
CA GLY A 75 -13.84 -24.77 -14.13
C GLY A 75 -12.75 -23.97 -14.84
N ALA A 76 -12.63 -22.67 -14.59
CA ALA A 76 -11.55 -21.85 -15.11
C ALA A 76 -10.19 -22.32 -14.57
N GLN A 77 -9.25 -22.56 -15.49
CA GLN A 77 -7.86 -22.89 -15.19
C GLN A 77 -7.03 -21.61 -15.15
N ILE A 78 -6.77 -21.13 -13.94
CA ILE A 78 -6.02 -19.89 -13.70
C ILE A 78 -4.91 -20.12 -12.66
N THR A 79 -3.82 -19.38 -12.80
CA THR A 79 -2.72 -19.37 -11.84
C THR A 79 -2.66 -18.02 -11.12
N LYS A 80 -2.02 -17.99 -9.96
CA LYS A 80 -1.81 -16.74 -9.21
C LYS A 80 -1.06 -15.69 -10.05
N ASP A 81 -0.08 -16.11 -10.83
CA ASP A 81 0.69 -15.20 -11.70
C ASP A 81 -0.16 -14.60 -12.84
N MET A 82 -1.12 -15.34 -13.38
CA MET A 82 -2.07 -14.79 -14.36
C MET A 82 -2.93 -13.70 -13.71
N VAL A 83 -3.50 -14.02 -12.55
CA VAL A 83 -4.36 -13.09 -11.80
C VAL A 83 -3.62 -11.83 -11.41
N ARG A 84 -2.37 -11.97 -10.89
CA ARG A 84 -1.50 -10.84 -10.58
C ARG A 84 -1.28 -9.93 -11.78
N LYS A 85 -0.90 -10.49 -12.93
CA LYS A 85 -0.68 -9.72 -14.16
C LYS A 85 -1.93 -8.97 -14.60
N TRP A 86 -3.10 -9.61 -14.54
CA TRP A 86 -4.36 -8.94 -14.89
C TRP A 86 -4.68 -7.80 -13.92
N LYS A 87 -4.54 -8.04 -12.60
CA LYS A 87 -4.73 -7.01 -11.59
C LYS A 87 -3.79 -5.81 -11.84
N GLU A 88 -2.50 -6.05 -12.02
CA GLU A 88 -1.50 -4.98 -12.24
C GLU A 88 -1.76 -4.15 -13.50
N GLN A 89 -2.42 -4.72 -14.51
CA GLN A 89 -2.73 -4.02 -15.75
C GLN A 89 -4.00 -3.16 -15.67
N VAL A 90 -5.00 -3.57 -14.87
CA VAL A 90 -6.33 -2.98 -14.94
C VAL A 90 -6.96 -2.67 -13.57
N SER A 91 -6.17 -2.68 -12.48
CA SER A 91 -6.70 -2.40 -11.15
C SER A 91 -7.23 -0.98 -11.01
N TYR A 92 -8.44 -0.86 -10.45
CA TYR A 92 -9.08 0.41 -10.15
C TYR A 92 -10.11 0.27 -9.03
N VAL A 93 -10.43 1.39 -8.41
CA VAL A 93 -11.51 1.53 -7.42
C VAL A 93 -12.35 2.76 -7.74
N GLY A 94 -13.61 2.74 -7.35
CA GLY A 94 -14.56 3.82 -7.63
C GLY A 94 -14.90 3.97 -9.12
N GLY A 95 -15.78 4.91 -9.44
CA GLY A 95 -16.17 5.25 -10.80
C GLY A 95 -16.99 4.19 -11.51
N ASP A 96 -17.06 4.32 -12.83
CA ASP A 96 -17.80 3.39 -13.69
C ASP A 96 -17.01 2.10 -13.92
N VAL A 97 -17.75 1.00 -14.12
CA VAL A 97 -17.15 -0.30 -14.46
C VAL A 97 -16.37 -0.20 -15.77
N ARG A 98 -15.11 -0.63 -15.73
CA ARG A 98 -14.21 -0.65 -16.90
C ARG A 98 -14.14 -2.05 -17.48
N GLU A 99 -14.12 -2.15 -18.79
CA GLU A 99 -13.93 -3.40 -19.50
C GLU A 99 -12.46 -3.85 -19.38
N ALA A 100 -12.26 -5.11 -18.98
CA ALA A 100 -10.96 -5.76 -18.89
C ALA A 100 -11.05 -7.18 -19.43
N THR A 101 -10.81 -7.36 -20.73
CA THR A 101 -10.92 -8.65 -21.39
C THR A 101 -9.65 -9.48 -21.22
N VAL A 102 -9.82 -10.75 -20.84
CA VAL A 102 -8.75 -11.73 -20.69
C VAL A 102 -9.11 -13.04 -21.35
N GLU A 103 -8.10 -13.84 -21.73
CA GLU A 103 -8.30 -15.20 -22.23
C GLU A 103 -8.26 -16.19 -21.07
N LEU A 104 -9.35 -16.93 -20.85
CA LEU A 104 -9.45 -18.01 -19.87
C LEU A 104 -9.56 -19.37 -20.57
N SER A 105 -8.96 -20.42 -19.97
CA SER A 105 -9.28 -21.80 -20.30
C SER A 105 -10.34 -22.30 -19.34
N VAL A 106 -11.54 -22.59 -19.84
CA VAL A 106 -12.65 -23.18 -19.08
C VAL A 106 -12.97 -24.53 -19.67
N GLU A 107 -12.84 -25.60 -18.87
CA GLU A 107 -13.03 -26.99 -19.32
C GLU A 107 -12.23 -27.34 -20.59
N GLY A 108 -11.00 -26.83 -20.68
CA GLY A 108 -10.09 -27.03 -21.83
C GLY A 108 -10.40 -26.22 -23.07
N LYS A 109 -11.39 -25.30 -23.05
CA LYS A 109 -11.71 -24.39 -24.16
C LYS A 109 -11.29 -22.96 -23.79
N LYS A 110 -10.62 -22.31 -24.75
CA LYS A 110 -10.26 -20.90 -24.63
C LYS A 110 -11.49 -20.03 -24.82
N GLN A 111 -11.69 -19.08 -23.92
CA GLN A 111 -12.77 -18.09 -23.94
C GLN A 111 -12.21 -16.72 -23.62
N VAL A 112 -12.65 -15.70 -24.35
CA VAL A 112 -12.39 -14.30 -24.02
C VAL A 112 -13.53 -13.83 -23.12
N VAL A 113 -13.18 -13.35 -21.92
CA VAL A 113 -14.15 -12.93 -20.92
C VAL A 113 -13.77 -11.56 -20.36
N ASP A 114 -14.76 -10.81 -19.95
CA ASP A 114 -14.56 -9.56 -19.22
C ASP A 114 -14.54 -9.83 -17.70
N ILE A 115 -13.46 -9.35 -17.05
CA ILE A 115 -13.22 -9.45 -15.61
C ILE A 115 -13.15 -8.08 -14.92
N GLY A 116 -13.43 -6.98 -15.61
CA GLY A 116 -13.25 -5.63 -15.09
C GLY A 116 -14.03 -5.36 -13.81
N ASP A 117 -15.28 -5.84 -13.74
CA ASP A 117 -16.11 -5.79 -12.54
C ASP A 117 -15.52 -6.58 -11.36
N LEU A 118 -14.90 -7.74 -11.64
CA LEU A 118 -14.28 -8.57 -10.61
C LEU A 118 -12.99 -7.96 -10.06
N VAL A 119 -12.20 -7.31 -10.95
CA VAL A 119 -10.99 -6.59 -10.54
C VAL A 119 -11.35 -5.43 -9.62
N SER A 120 -12.32 -4.60 -10.00
CA SER A 120 -12.78 -3.51 -9.15
C SER A 120 -13.34 -4.04 -7.82
N GLN A 121 -14.16 -5.07 -7.86
CA GLN A 121 -14.70 -5.68 -6.64
C GLN A 121 -13.60 -6.17 -5.70
N ALA A 122 -12.56 -6.83 -6.21
CA ALA A 122 -11.43 -7.27 -5.39
C ALA A 122 -10.68 -6.07 -4.79
N CYS A 123 -10.39 -5.04 -5.61
CA CYS A 123 -9.68 -3.85 -5.15
C CYS A 123 -10.49 -3.05 -4.11
N GLU A 124 -11.82 -2.96 -4.24
CA GLU A 124 -12.68 -2.32 -3.24
C GLU A 124 -12.63 -3.00 -1.86
N MET A 125 -12.35 -4.30 -1.80
CA MET A 125 -12.32 -5.02 -0.53
C MET A 125 -11.18 -4.62 0.40
N ILE A 126 -10.07 -4.08 -0.13
CA ILE A 126 -8.92 -3.63 0.70
C ILE A 126 -9.18 -2.26 1.33
N VAL A 127 -10.00 -1.43 0.69
CA VAL A 127 -10.23 -0.04 1.10
C VAL A 127 -10.68 0.08 2.57
N PRO A 128 -11.74 -0.62 3.03
CA PRO A 128 -12.16 -0.54 4.43
C PRO A 128 -11.12 -1.13 5.41
N LYS A 129 -10.27 -2.05 4.97
CA LYS A 129 -9.20 -2.61 5.80
C LYS A 129 -8.14 -1.57 6.12
N ILE A 130 -7.65 -0.90 5.08
CA ILE A 130 -6.68 0.20 5.22
C ILE A 130 -7.33 1.39 5.94
N GLY A 131 -8.56 1.77 5.56
CA GLY A 131 -9.29 2.88 6.18
C GLY A 131 -9.45 2.70 7.69
N ASN A 132 -9.83 1.51 8.16
CA ASN A 132 -9.92 1.21 9.59
C ASN A 132 -8.56 1.28 10.30
N ALA A 133 -7.48 0.85 9.65
CA ALA A 133 -6.15 0.95 10.22
C ALA A 133 -5.68 2.41 10.33
N ILE A 134 -5.92 3.24 9.31
CA ILE A 134 -5.65 4.69 9.35
C ILE A 134 -6.44 5.36 10.49
N LYS A 135 -7.74 5.09 10.60
CA LYS A 135 -8.59 5.65 11.67
C LYS A 135 -8.05 5.31 13.07
N ARG A 136 -7.55 4.09 13.27
CA ARG A 136 -6.92 3.68 14.53
C ARG A 136 -5.63 4.43 14.81
N ILE A 137 -4.77 4.61 13.83
CA ILE A 137 -3.51 5.38 13.95
C ILE A 137 -3.79 6.84 14.28
N VAL A 138 -4.77 7.47 13.62
CA VAL A 138 -5.21 8.84 13.92
C VAL A 138 -5.76 8.94 15.34
N ALA A 139 -6.65 8.03 15.73
CA ALA A 139 -7.27 8.04 17.06
C ALA A 139 -6.25 7.82 18.20
N GLY A 140 -5.14 7.13 17.94
CA GLY A 140 -4.06 6.93 18.89
C GLY A 140 -3.11 8.13 19.02
N ALA A 141 -3.24 9.17 18.19
CA ALA A 141 -2.44 10.38 18.27
C ALA A 141 -3.05 11.38 19.28
N ASP A 142 -2.19 12.24 19.85
CA ASP A 142 -2.67 13.36 20.67
C ASP A 142 -3.64 14.23 19.86
N PRO A 143 -4.74 14.70 20.48
CA PRO A 143 -5.81 15.42 19.77
C PRO A 143 -5.34 16.64 18.96
N GLU A 144 -4.30 17.31 19.42
CA GLU A 144 -3.73 18.49 18.73
C GLU A 144 -3.02 18.13 17.40
N TYR A 145 -2.51 16.90 17.25
CA TYR A 145 -1.83 16.44 16.04
C TYR A 145 -2.77 15.74 15.05
N GLN A 146 -3.93 15.26 15.49
CA GLN A 146 -4.89 14.55 14.62
C GLN A 146 -5.26 15.34 13.35
N PRO A 147 -5.56 16.66 13.41
CA PRO A 147 -5.90 17.41 12.19
C PRO A 147 -4.77 17.49 11.17
N VAL A 148 -3.52 17.65 11.62
CA VAL A 148 -2.36 17.71 10.71
C VAL A 148 -2.11 16.35 10.06
N LEU A 149 -2.19 15.26 10.83
CA LEU A 149 -2.03 13.90 10.33
C LEU A 149 -3.08 13.52 9.29
N ARG A 150 -4.35 13.85 9.56
CA ARG A 150 -5.46 13.58 8.62
C ARG A 150 -5.26 14.28 7.28
N ASN A 151 -4.67 15.47 7.30
CA ASN A 151 -4.44 16.27 6.11
C ASN A 151 -3.15 15.92 5.35
N ASN A 152 -2.41 14.89 5.81
CA ASN A 152 -1.19 14.44 5.14
C ASN A 152 -1.05 12.91 5.22
N ILE A 153 -1.94 12.20 4.50
CA ILE A 153 -1.94 10.74 4.39
C ILE A 153 -1.35 10.37 3.03
N ILE A 154 -0.27 9.61 3.05
CA ILE A 154 0.58 9.33 1.90
C ILE A 154 0.50 7.84 1.56
N LEU A 155 0.12 7.52 0.34
CA LEU A 155 0.10 6.15 -0.16
C LEU A 155 1.38 5.84 -0.94
N SER A 156 1.99 4.70 -0.65
CA SER A 156 3.21 4.16 -1.25
C SER A 156 3.05 2.67 -1.56
N GLY A 157 4.09 2.08 -2.15
CA GLY A 157 4.07 0.67 -2.56
C GLY A 157 3.25 0.41 -3.81
N GLY A 158 3.36 -0.81 -4.34
CA GLY A 158 2.70 -1.20 -5.58
C GLY A 158 1.17 -1.11 -5.55
N GLY A 159 0.55 -1.27 -4.37
CA GLY A 159 -0.90 -1.14 -4.18
C GLY A 159 -1.42 0.29 -4.34
N SER A 160 -0.57 1.31 -4.16
CA SER A 160 -0.96 2.70 -4.41
C SER A 160 -1.14 3.05 -5.89
N LEU A 161 -0.71 2.15 -6.79
CA LEU A 161 -0.95 2.25 -8.24
C LEU A 161 -2.37 1.83 -8.67
N ILE A 162 -3.19 1.31 -7.76
CA ILE A 162 -4.61 1.07 -8.04
C ILE A 162 -5.25 2.41 -8.40
N ASP A 163 -5.76 2.52 -9.62
CA ASP A 163 -6.33 3.78 -10.09
C ASP A 163 -7.55 4.19 -9.26
N GLY A 164 -7.59 5.46 -8.85
CA GLY A 164 -8.63 6.01 -7.99
C GLY A 164 -8.44 5.75 -6.48
N ILE A 165 -7.41 5.01 -6.05
CA ILE A 165 -7.25 4.59 -4.63
C ILE A 165 -7.18 5.78 -3.66
N ALA A 166 -6.50 6.86 -4.00
CA ALA A 166 -6.36 8.02 -3.11
C ALA A 166 -7.72 8.71 -2.89
N ALA A 167 -8.47 8.95 -3.95
CA ALA A 167 -9.82 9.54 -3.86
C ALA A 167 -10.77 8.61 -3.09
N ARG A 168 -10.77 7.32 -3.41
CA ARG A 168 -11.61 6.33 -2.74
C ARG A 168 -11.26 6.18 -1.26
N MET A 169 -9.97 6.28 -0.90
CA MET A 169 -9.52 6.27 0.49
C MET A 169 -9.95 7.54 1.24
N THR A 170 -9.89 8.71 0.57
CA THR A 170 -10.41 9.97 1.12
C THR A 170 -11.88 9.84 1.49
N ASP A 171 -12.70 9.27 0.61
CA ASP A 171 -14.12 9.02 0.87
C ASP A 171 -14.34 8.06 2.04
N GLU A 172 -13.55 6.97 2.10
CA GLU A 172 -13.67 5.91 3.12
C GLU A 172 -13.42 6.42 4.55
N ILE A 173 -12.52 7.39 4.70
CA ILE A 173 -12.14 7.91 6.01
C ILE A 173 -12.68 9.32 6.29
N SER A 174 -13.59 9.83 5.45
CA SER A 174 -14.18 11.18 5.58
C SER A 174 -14.94 11.41 6.88
N ASP A 175 -15.38 10.34 7.54
CA ASP A 175 -16.08 10.39 8.84
C ASP A 175 -15.19 10.85 10.01
N ILE A 176 -13.85 10.85 9.86
CA ILE A 176 -12.95 11.39 10.90
C ILE A 176 -12.64 12.89 10.74
N GLY A 177 -13.27 13.58 9.80
CA GLY A 177 -13.13 15.02 9.52
C GLY A 177 -12.47 15.29 8.17
N ASP A 178 -11.97 16.51 7.97
CA ASP A 178 -11.25 16.85 6.74
C ASP A 178 -9.99 16.00 6.60
N VAL A 179 -9.85 15.35 5.46
CA VAL A 179 -8.73 14.44 5.14
C VAL A 179 -8.14 14.74 3.78
N THR A 180 -6.84 14.54 3.65
CA THR A 180 -6.13 14.61 2.37
C THR A 180 -5.31 13.36 2.20
N VAL A 181 -5.60 12.60 1.14
CA VAL A 181 -4.86 11.38 0.77
C VAL A 181 -4.24 11.58 -0.61
N TRP A 182 -2.97 11.24 -0.75
CA TRP A 182 -2.25 11.34 -2.02
C TRP A 182 -1.22 10.23 -2.18
N CYS A 183 -0.82 9.95 -3.43
CA CYS A 183 0.17 8.93 -3.76
C CYS A 183 1.52 9.59 -4.07
N VAL A 184 2.62 8.94 -3.66
CA VAL A 184 3.97 9.35 -4.07
C VAL A 184 4.14 9.18 -5.59
N GLU A 185 5.04 9.96 -6.22
CA GLU A 185 5.26 9.89 -7.68
C GLU A 185 5.84 8.54 -8.14
N ASP A 186 6.77 7.97 -7.37
CA ASP A 186 7.41 6.68 -7.68
C ASP A 186 7.19 5.70 -6.50
N PRO A 187 6.00 5.12 -6.37
CA PRO A 187 5.65 4.33 -5.20
C PRO A 187 6.40 3.00 -5.10
N ILE A 188 6.90 2.47 -6.22
CA ILE A 188 7.63 1.20 -6.23
C ILE A 188 9.03 1.38 -5.67
N ASN A 189 9.68 2.51 -5.96
CA ASN A 189 11.06 2.77 -5.53
C ASN A 189 11.16 3.70 -4.32
N ALA A 190 10.03 4.23 -3.79
CA ALA A 190 10.02 5.21 -2.71
C ALA A 190 10.81 4.75 -1.48
N VAL A 191 10.57 3.53 -1.01
CA VAL A 191 11.28 2.90 0.11
C VAL A 191 12.79 2.81 -0.15
N ALA A 192 13.17 2.29 -1.32
CA ALA A 192 14.58 2.10 -1.68
C ALA A 192 15.32 3.44 -1.83
N ASN A 193 14.67 4.43 -2.46
CA ASN A 193 15.22 5.78 -2.62
C ASN A 193 15.39 6.49 -1.26
N GLY A 194 14.37 6.39 -0.40
CA GLY A 194 14.44 6.94 0.95
C GLY A 194 15.50 6.26 1.82
N ALA A 195 15.64 4.94 1.73
CA ALA A 195 16.68 4.19 2.43
C ALA A 195 18.09 4.58 1.95
N LEU A 196 18.27 4.79 0.64
CA LEU A 196 19.53 5.25 0.07
C LEU A 196 19.90 6.67 0.56
N GLN A 197 18.95 7.58 0.56
CA GLN A 197 19.15 8.94 1.06
C GLN A 197 19.48 8.91 2.56
N LEU A 198 18.71 8.17 3.36
CA LEU A 198 18.92 8.02 4.79
C LEU A 198 20.33 7.46 5.09
N ALA A 199 20.77 6.44 4.33
CA ALA A 199 22.10 5.86 4.48
C ALA A 199 23.24 6.84 4.18
N GLY A 200 23.02 7.83 3.31
CA GLY A 200 24.00 8.86 2.99
C GLY A 200 24.05 10.03 4.00
N GLU A 201 22.96 10.26 4.72
CA GLU A 201 22.80 11.45 5.58
C GLU A 201 22.88 11.14 7.09
N MET A 202 22.66 9.86 7.50
CA MET A 202 22.70 9.49 8.90
C MET A 202 24.12 9.47 9.45
N PRO A 203 24.32 10.02 10.68
CA PRO A 203 25.58 9.94 11.38
C PRO A 203 26.02 8.51 11.69
N ASP A 204 27.34 8.28 11.73
CA ASP A 204 27.95 6.95 11.95
C ASP A 204 27.50 6.28 13.26
N ASP A 205 27.17 7.04 14.29
CA ASP A 205 26.71 6.54 15.59
C ASP A 205 25.29 5.98 15.59
N MET A 206 24.52 6.25 14.55
CA MET A 206 23.19 5.65 14.34
C MET A 206 23.26 4.22 13.76
N TYR A 207 24.44 3.78 13.33
CA TYR A 207 24.63 2.46 12.77
C TYR A 207 25.16 1.46 13.82
N THR A 208 24.61 0.26 13.81
CA THR A 208 25.12 -0.85 14.63
C THR A 208 26.22 -1.58 13.87
N ALA A 209 27.40 -1.71 14.48
CA ALA A 209 28.47 -2.51 13.89
C ALA A 209 28.09 -3.99 13.88
N ILE A 210 28.24 -4.64 12.74
CA ILE A 210 28.12 -6.10 12.62
C ILE A 210 29.50 -6.68 12.88
N ASN A 211 29.64 -7.47 13.96
CA ASN A 211 30.85 -8.24 14.28
C ASN A 211 30.85 -9.60 13.58
#